data_d818d4f2ff714d1bfd222b2928b50672
#
_entry.id   d818d4f2ff714d1bfd222b2928b50672
#
_cell.length_a   1.000
_cell.length_b   1.000
_cell.length_c   1.000
_cell.angle_alpha   90.00
_cell.angle_beta   90.00
_cell.angle_gamma   90.00
#
_symmetry.space_group_name_H-M   'P 1'
#
loop_
_entity.id
_entity.type
_entity.pdbx_description
1 polymer ?
#
loop_
_entity_poly.entity_id
_entity_poly.type
_entity_poly.pdbx_seq_one_letter_code
_entity_poly.pdbx_strand_id
1 'polypeptide(L)'
;MCIRDSRLIETWLVQEFGYGWDEVHDEAEVLEHTISDRLLEGIDARLGRPRFDPHGDAIPDAAGVVEREPFVLLADAPSGHVGRVLRVDDRDPELLRALEGAGVTVAANITTTPTGIELEGTATELPDGAAQVVWLSA
;
A
#
# COMPACT_ATOMS: atom_id res chain seq x y z
N MET A 1 5.21 19.92 -4.58
CA MET A 1 5.50 18.93 -3.54
C MET A 1 5.92 17.61 -4.16
N CYS A 2 6.92 16.99 -3.63
CA CYS A 2 7.50 15.76 -4.16
C CYS A 2 6.70 14.53 -3.69
N ILE A 3 6.43 13.61 -4.61
CA ILE A 3 5.75 12.34 -4.30
C ILE A 3 6.51 11.56 -3.21
N ARG A 4 7.84 11.61 -3.26
CA ARG A 4 8.69 10.98 -2.24
C ARG A 4 8.36 11.48 -0.84
N ASP A 5 8.20 12.79 -0.67
CA ASP A 5 7.94 13.43 0.62
C ASP A 5 6.61 12.94 1.21
N SER A 6 5.56 12.95 0.42
CA SER A 6 4.23 12.50 0.83
C SER A 6 4.24 11.03 1.24
N ARG A 7 4.85 10.17 0.44
CA ARG A 7 4.91 8.73 0.70
C ARG A 7 5.77 8.37 1.91
N LEU A 8 6.86 9.09 2.13
CA LEU A 8 7.68 8.93 3.34
C LEU A 8 6.93 9.30 4.61
N ILE A 9 6.20 10.42 4.58
CA ILE A 9 5.41 10.88 5.72
C ILE A 9 4.30 9.88 6.04
N GLU A 10 3.59 9.39 5.04
CA GLU A 10 2.57 8.36 5.23
C GLU A 10 3.15 7.10 5.86
N THR A 11 4.29 6.63 5.37
CA THR A 11 4.96 5.46 5.94
C THR A 11 5.33 5.67 7.39
N TRP A 12 5.87 6.84 7.73
CA TRP A 12 6.24 7.19 9.10
C TRP A 12 5.04 7.19 10.03
N LEU A 13 3.93 7.82 9.62
CA LEU A 13 2.72 7.91 10.43
C LEU A 13 2.11 6.53 10.70
N VAL A 14 2.08 5.66 9.71
CA VAL A 14 1.54 4.31 9.88
C VAL A 14 2.44 3.48 10.80
N GLN A 15 3.74 3.48 10.58
CA GLN A 15 4.65 2.64 11.33
C GLN A 15 4.89 3.09 12.77
N GLU A 16 5.00 4.40 12.99
CA GLU A 16 5.34 4.93 14.32
C GLU A 16 4.10 5.24 15.17
N PHE A 17 2.98 5.61 14.54
CA PHE A 17 1.81 6.11 15.27
C PHE A 17 0.54 5.29 15.01
N GLY A 18 0.59 4.27 14.16
CA GLY A 18 -0.53 3.39 13.93
C GLY A 18 -1.71 4.02 13.20
N TYR A 19 -1.49 5.03 12.37
CA TYR A 19 -2.55 5.60 11.54
C TYR A 19 -3.15 4.54 10.63
N GLY A 20 -4.47 4.55 10.48
CA GLY A 20 -5.15 3.69 9.53
C GLY A 20 -4.93 4.14 8.09
N TRP A 21 -5.11 3.23 7.15
CA TRP A 21 -4.92 3.51 5.72
C TRP A 21 -5.81 4.64 5.21
N ASP A 22 -7.01 4.76 5.75
CA ASP A 22 -8.00 5.77 5.34
C ASP A 22 -7.74 7.16 5.97
N GLU A 23 -6.91 7.23 7.01
CA GLU A 23 -6.63 8.46 7.76
C GLU A 23 -5.30 9.11 7.38
N VAL A 24 -4.33 8.29 7.00
CA VAL A 24 -2.93 8.73 6.89
C VAL A 24 -2.72 9.76 5.78
N HIS A 25 -3.48 9.67 4.70
CA HIS A 25 -3.31 10.57 3.55
C HIS A 25 -3.59 12.03 3.93
N ASP A 26 -4.68 12.29 4.65
CA ASP A 26 -5.06 13.64 5.05
C ASP A 26 -4.04 14.25 6.02
N GLU A 27 -3.55 13.46 6.97
CA GLU A 27 -2.53 13.91 7.92
C GLU A 27 -1.19 14.19 7.22
N ALA A 28 -0.79 13.33 6.31
CA ALA A 28 0.43 13.52 5.52
C ALA A 28 0.35 14.79 4.68
N GLU A 29 -0.80 15.07 4.08
CA GLU A 29 -1.02 16.28 3.29
C GLU A 29 -0.83 17.55 4.11
N VAL A 30 -1.29 17.58 5.36
CA VAL A 30 -1.06 18.71 6.27
C VAL A 30 0.42 18.86 6.57
N LEU A 31 1.09 17.78 6.93
CA LEU A 31 2.50 17.81 7.35
C LEU A 31 3.45 18.16 6.22
N GLU A 32 3.18 17.72 5.00
CA GLU A 32 4.09 17.95 3.87
C GLU A 32 4.31 19.42 3.55
N HIS A 33 3.35 20.30 3.91
CA HIS A 33 3.48 21.74 3.70
C HIS A 33 4.35 22.44 4.74
N THR A 34 4.69 21.79 5.83
CA THR A 34 5.40 22.40 6.96
C THR A 34 6.68 21.68 7.36
N ILE A 35 6.90 20.47 6.88
CA ILE A 35 8.07 19.67 7.24
C ILE A 35 9.34 20.19 6.53
N SER A 36 10.46 20.25 7.27
CA SER A 36 11.73 20.62 6.67
C SER A 36 12.39 19.45 5.94
N ASP A 37 13.26 19.76 4.97
CA ASP A 37 14.04 18.73 4.28
C ASP A 37 14.92 17.93 5.25
N ARG A 38 15.46 18.59 6.25
CA ARG A 38 16.28 17.93 7.27
C ARG A 38 15.48 16.91 8.08
N LEU A 39 14.26 17.27 8.48
CA LEU A 39 13.39 16.35 9.21
C LEU A 39 12.97 15.18 8.33
N LEU A 40 12.62 15.47 7.08
CA LEU A 40 12.22 14.45 6.13
C LEU A 40 13.35 13.43 5.89
N GLU A 41 14.58 13.89 5.74
CA GLU A 41 15.74 13.02 5.58
C GLU A 41 15.98 12.18 6.85
N GLY A 42 15.74 12.76 8.02
CA GLY A 42 15.78 12.02 9.28
C GLY A 42 14.72 10.91 9.36
N ILE A 43 13.53 11.19 8.88
CA ILE A 43 12.44 10.20 8.80
C ILE A 43 12.83 9.06 7.87
N ASP A 44 13.35 9.39 6.68
CA ASP A 44 13.78 8.40 5.70
C ASP A 44 14.84 7.46 6.30
N ALA A 45 15.86 8.02 6.95
CA ALA A 45 16.91 7.25 7.60
C ALA A 45 16.37 6.39 8.76
N ARG A 46 15.47 6.94 9.56
CA ARG A 46 14.85 6.24 10.69
C ARG A 46 14.01 5.04 10.25
N LEU A 47 13.32 5.16 9.12
CA LEU A 47 12.51 4.10 8.54
C LEU A 47 13.36 3.05 7.80
N GLY A 48 14.67 3.24 7.69
CA GLY A 48 15.53 2.33 6.95
C GLY A 48 15.48 2.51 5.44
N ARG A 49 15.18 3.70 4.98
CA ARG A 49 15.06 4.06 3.55
C ARG A 49 14.07 3.17 2.83
N PRO A 50 12.77 3.24 3.19
CA PRO A 50 11.75 2.36 2.63
C PRO A 50 11.59 2.60 1.13
N ARG A 51 11.27 1.54 0.40
CA ARG A 51 11.08 1.60 -1.06
C ARG A 51 9.61 1.69 -1.46
N PHE A 52 8.71 1.37 -0.54
CA PHE A 52 7.26 1.37 -0.78
C PHE A 52 6.54 2.00 0.41
N ASP A 53 5.45 2.73 0.11
CA ASP A 53 4.59 3.29 1.15
C ASP A 53 3.62 2.22 1.71
N PRO A 54 2.77 2.56 2.69
CA PRO A 54 1.85 1.57 3.27
C PRO A 54 0.85 0.96 2.29
N HIS A 55 0.55 1.63 1.17
CA HIS A 55 -0.35 1.13 0.13
C HIS A 55 0.39 0.33 -0.95
N GLY A 56 1.72 0.24 -0.87
CA GLY A 56 2.54 -0.43 -1.85
C GLY A 56 2.99 0.44 -3.01
N ASP A 57 2.73 1.75 -2.98
CA ASP A 57 3.23 2.68 -4.00
C ASP A 57 4.73 2.89 -3.82
N ALA A 58 5.47 2.90 -4.94
CA ALA A 58 6.91 3.05 -4.89
C ALA A 58 7.32 4.43 -4.38
N ILE A 59 8.27 4.45 -3.44
CA ILE A 59 8.88 5.68 -2.94
C ILE A 59 10.15 5.93 -3.75
N PRO A 60 10.21 7.02 -4.55
CA PRO A 60 11.44 7.37 -5.26
C PRO A 60 12.58 7.61 -4.27
N ASP A 61 13.79 7.20 -4.62
CA ASP A 61 14.98 7.58 -3.85
C ASP A 61 15.34 9.06 -4.07
N ALA A 62 16.42 9.52 -3.46
CA ALA A 62 16.84 10.91 -3.58
C ALA A 62 17.17 11.32 -5.04
N ALA A 63 17.48 10.36 -5.91
CA ALA A 63 17.72 10.58 -7.34
C ALA A 63 16.45 10.43 -8.20
N GLY A 64 15.30 10.11 -7.60
CA GLY A 64 14.03 9.92 -8.29
C GLY A 64 13.85 8.53 -8.90
N VAL A 65 14.71 7.58 -8.58
CA VAL A 65 14.63 6.20 -9.10
C VAL A 65 13.63 5.39 -8.26
N VAL A 66 12.78 4.62 -8.93
CA VAL A 66 11.82 3.72 -8.28
C VAL A 66 12.12 2.26 -8.63
N GLU A 67 11.86 1.37 -7.67
CA GLU A 67 11.91 -0.07 -7.91
C GLU A 67 10.51 -0.60 -8.17
N ARG A 68 10.41 -1.52 -9.14
CA ARG A 68 9.14 -2.16 -9.47
C ARG A 68 9.38 -3.65 -9.73
N GLU A 69 8.44 -4.48 -9.32
CA GLU A 69 8.43 -5.89 -9.69
C GLU A 69 7.22 -6.19 -10.59
N PRO A 70 7.25 -7.29 -11.36
CA PRO A 70 6.11 -7.68 -12.19
C PRO A 70 4.85 -7.86 -11.36
N PHE A 71 3.72 -7.39 -11.88
CA PHE A 71 2.45 -7.40 -11.15
C PHE A 71 1.28 -7.75 -12.07
N VAL A 72 0.16 -8.13 -11.46
CA VAL A 72 -1.12 -8.35 -12.12
C VAL A 72 -2.24 -7.80 -11.26
N LEU A 73 -3.23 -7.16 -11.88
CA LEU A 73 -4.43 -6.72 -11.18
C LEU A 73 -5.22 -7.95 -10.71
N LEU A 74 -5.75 -7.92 -9.49
CA LEU A 74 -6.50 -9.07 -8.96
C LEU A 74 -7.65 -9.49 -9.88
N ALA A 75 -8.37 -8.51 -10.47
CA ALA A 75 -9.45 -8.80 -11.41
C ALA A 75 -8.99 -9.54 -12.66
N ASP A 76 -7.72 -9.40 -13.05
CA ASP A 76 -7.14 -10.02 -14.25
C ASP A 76 -6.38 -11.32 -13.93
N ALA A 77 -6.18 -11.62 -12.65
CA ALA A 77 -5.46 -12.82 -12.26
C ALA A 77 -6.28 -14.09 -12.57
N PRO A 78 -5.67 -15.11 -13.19
CA PRO A 78 -6.37 -16.38 -13.47
C PRO A 78 -6.68 -17.11 -12.16
N SER A 79 -7.72 -17.95 -12.19
CA SER A 79 -8.03 -18.83 -11.06
C SER A 79 -6.83 -19.73 -10.74
N GLY A 80 -6.51 -19.86 -9.46
CA GLY A 80 -5.34 -20.62 -9.02
C GLY A 80 -4.05 -19.83 -8.95
N HIS A 81 -4.09 -18.52 -9.29
CA HIS A 81 -2.93 -17.66 -9.15
C HIS A 81 -2.55 -17.46 -7.70
N VAL A 82 -1.29 -17.60 -7.36
CA VAL A 82 -0.74 -17.35 -6.03
C VAL A 82 0.18 -16.13 -6.10
N GLY A 83 -0.14 -15.10 -5.33
CA GLY A 83 0.66 -13.89 -5.29
C GLY A 83 0.51 -13.18 -3.95
N ARG A 84 1.41 -12.25 -3.69
CA ARG A 84 1.27 -11.36 -2.53
C ARG A 84 0.78 -10.00 -2.98
N VAL A 85 0.08 -9.31 -2.10
CA VAL A 85 -0.40 -7.95 -2.38
C VAL A 85 0.80 -7.00 -2.48
N LEU A 86 0.97 -6.37 -3.63
CA LEU A 86 2.03 -5.40 -3.87
C LEU A 86 1.56 -3.96 -3.66
N ARG A 87 0.32 -3.68 -4.05
CA ARG A 87 -0.25 -2.34 -4.03
C ARG A 87 -1.76 -2.38 -3.87
N VAL A 88 -2.31 -1.39 -3.19
CA VAL A 88 -3.75 -1.13 -3.10
C VAL A 88 -4.00 0.33 -3.48
N ASP A 89 -4.98 0.58 -4.36
CA ASP A 89 -5.36 1.94 -4.75
C ASP A 89 -6.01 2.66 -3.57
N ASP A 90 -5.58 3.88 -3.30
CA ASP A 90 -5.98 4.66 -2.12
C ASP A 90 -7.06 5.72 -2.39
N ARG A 91 -7.73 5.69 -3.55
CA ARG A 91 -8.70 6.70 -3.94
C ARG A 91 -10.03 6.60 -3.21
N ASP A 92 -10.39 5.42 -2.70
CA ASP A 92 -11.65 5.20 -1.99
C ASP A 92 -11.37 4.83 -0.52
N PRO A 93 -11.54 5.78 0.43
CA PRO A 93 -11.26 5.51 1.85
C PRO A 93 -12.14 4.42 2.47
N GLU A 94 -13.39 4.30 2.05
CA GLU A 94 -14.28 3.25 2.56
C GLU A 94 -13.83 1.87 2.13
N LEU A 95 -13.41 1.74 0.87
CA LEU A 95 -12.88 0.48 0.35
C LEU A 95 -11.56 0.12 1.02
N LEU A 96 -10.66 1.09 1.23
CA LEU A 96 -9.42 0.87 1.97
C LEU A 96 -9.68 0.34 3.39
N ARG A 97 -10.64 0.94 4.09
CA ARG A 97 -11.01 0.50 5.44
C ARG A 97 -11.57 -0.94 5.42
N ALA A 98 -12.40 -1.26 4.44
CA ALA A 98 -12.96 -2.59 4.30
C ALA A 98 -11.88 -3.64 3.98
N LEU A 99 -10.92 -3.29 3.12
CA LEU A 99 -9.79 -4.17 2.80
C LEU A 99 -8.88 -4.39 4.01
N GLU A 100 -8.55 -3.34 4.73
CA GLU A 100 -7.75 -3.43 5.95
C GLU A 100 -8.45 -4.30 6.99
N GLY A 101 -9.74 -4.12 7.19
CA GLY A 101 -10.56 -4.92 8.09
C GLY A 101 -10.66 -6.39 7.69
N ALA A 102 -10.59 -6.69 6.39
CA ALA A 102 -10.58 -8.06 5.88
C ALA A 102 -9.19 -8.71 5.94
N GLY A 103 -8.15 -7.94 6.27
CA GLY A 103 -6.77 -8.43 6.29
C GLY A 103 -6.06 -8.37 4.94
N VAL A 104 -6.66 -7.74 3.94
CA VAL A 104 -6.06 -7.56 2.61
C VAL A 104 -5.16 -6.33 2.65
N THR A 105 -3.95 -6.53 3.13
CA THR A 105 -2.93 -5.49 3.28
C THR A 105 -1.71 -5.83 2.43
N VAL A 106 -0.82 -4.86 2.24
CA VAL A 106 0.42 -5.08 1.48
C VAL A 106 1.22 -6.22 2.11
N ALA A 107 1.76 -7.09 1.27
CA ALA A 107 2.48 -8.32 1.60
C ALA A 107 1.60 -9.50 2.03
N ALA A 108 0.29 -9.36 2.13
CA ALA A 108 -0.61 -10.51 2.36
C ALA A 108 -0.56 -11.48 1.19
N ASN A 109 -0.58 -12.78 1.47
CA ASN A 109 -0.58 -13.81 0.44
C ASN A 109 -2.01 -14.14 0.01
N ILE A 110 -2.27 -14.05 -1.28
CA ILE A 110 -3.59 -14.33 -1.87
C ILE A 110 -3.48 -15.45 -2.90
N THR A 111 -4.40 -16.40 -2.82
CA THR A 111 -4.63 -17.40 -3.85
C THR A 111 -6.00 -17.16 -4.46
N THR A 112 -6.07 -16.97 -5.77
CA THR A 112 -7.35 -16.80 -6.46
C THR A 112 -8.07 -18.13 -6.61
N THR A 113 -9.40 -18.11 -6.47
CA THR A 113 -10.26 -19.28 -6.64
C THR A 113 -11.37 -18.96 -7.62
N PRO A 114 -12.09 -19.99 -8.17
CA PRO A 114 -13.21 -19.70 -9.07
C PRO A 114 -14.35 -18.87 -8.45
N THR A 115 -14.45 -18.85 -7.13
CA THR A 115 -15.55 -18.18 -6.40
C THR A 115 -15.07 -16.99 -5.56
N GLY A 116 -13.78 -16.69 -5.52
CA GLY A 116 -13.22 -15.60 -4.71
C GLY A 116 -11.74 -15.75 -4.47
N ILE A 117 -11.32 -15.59 -3.23
CA ILE A 117 -9.91 -15.70 -2.85
C ILE A 117 -9.74 -16.50 -1.56
N GLU A 118 -8.51 -17.00 -1.37
CA GLU A 118 -8.02 -17.46 -0.07
C GLU A 118 -6.93 -16.47 0.39
N LEU A 119 -7.09 -15.94 1.58
CA LEU A 119 -6.14 -15.06 2.22
C LEU A 119 -5.37 -15.85 3.28
N GLU A 120 -4.05 -15.96 3.11
CA GLU A 120 -3.20 -16.76 4.00
C GLU A 120 -3.75 -18.19 4.20
N GLY A 121 -4.30 -18.79 3.13
CA GLY A 121 -4.86 -20.13 3.18
C GLY A 121 -6.29 -20.24 3.70
N THR A 122 -6.94 -19.11 4.01
CA THR A 122 -8.33 -19.09 4.52
C THR A 122 -9.24 -18.42 3.51
N ALA A 123 -10.35 -19.09 3.16
CA ALA A 123 -11.36 -18.52 2.25
C ALA A 123 -11.87 -17.18 2.82
N THR A 124 -11.79 -16.14 2.02
CA THR A 124 -12.11 -14.76 2.44
C THR A 124 -13.00 -14.11 1.40
N GLU A 125 -14.05 -13.45 1.88
CA GLU A 125 -14.95 -12.67 1.02
C GLU A 125 -14.35 -11.28 0.81
N LEU A 126 -14.26 -10.87 -0.47
CA LEU A 126 -13.76 -9.54 -0.82
C LEU A 126 -14.90 -8.51 -0.81
N PRO A 127 -14.61 -7.28 -0.35
CA PRO A 127 -15.52 -6.15 -0.56
C PRO A 127 -15.79 -5.91 -2.04
N ASP A 128 -16.95 -5.35 -2.37
CA ASP A 128 -17.29 -4.98 -3.74
C ASP A 128 -16.27 -3.97 -4.28
N GLY A 129 -15.77 -4.22 -5.49
CA GLY A 129 -14.80 -3.36 -6.13
C GLY A 129 -13.34 -3.64 -5.75
N ALA A 130 -13.08 -4.56 -4.83
CA ALA A 130 -11.72 -4.86 -4.36
C ALA A 130 -10.81 -5.38 -5.46
N ALA A 131 -11.33 -6.23 -6.35
CA ALA A 131 -10.54 -6.82 -7.41
C ALA A 131 -9.98 -5.80 -8.42
N GLN A 132 -10.58 -4.63 -8.50
CA GLN A 132 -10.16 -3.55 -9.40
C GLN A 132 -9.12 -2.61 -8.78
N VAL A 133 -8.78 -2.78 -7.50
CA VAL A 133 -7.88 -1.87 -6.79
C VAL A 133 -6.70 -2.57 -6.10
N VAL A 134 -6.63 -3.90 -6.20
CA VAL A 134 -5.56 -4.70 -5.58
C VAL A 134 -4.65 -5.26 -6.66
N TRP A 135 -3.34 -5.02 -6.53
CA TRP A 135 -2.32 -5.58 -7.44
C TRP A 135 -1.50 -6.63 -6.70
N LEU A 136 -1.32 -7.78 -7.38
CA LEU A 136 -0.58 -8.91 -6.85
C LEU A 136 0.75 -9.08 -7.59
N SER A 137 1.70 -9.76 -6.95
CA SER A 137 2.89 -10.23 -7.65
C SER A 137 2.48 -11.19 -8.77
N ALA A 138 3.15 -11.05 -9.90
CA ALA A 138 2.87 -11.88 -11.07
C ALA A 138 3.28 -13.35 -10.88
#